data_c86e77804e3e9e8e620590822b4451ae
#
_entry.id   c86e77804e3e9e8e620590822b4451ae
#
_cell.length_a   1.000
_cell.length_b   1.000
_cell.length_c   1.000
_cell.angle_alpha   90.00
_cell.angle_beta   90.00
_cell.angle_gamma   90.00
#
_symmetry.space_group_name_H-M   'P 1'
#
loop_
_entity.id
_entity.type
_entity.pdbx_description
1 polymer ?
#
loop_
_entity_poly.entity_id
_entity_poly.type
_entity_poly.pdbx_seq_one_letter_code
_entity_poly.pdbx_strand_id
1 'polypeptide(L)'
;MKKFFVTGMSCAACSARVEKAVLSVEGVETCSVNLLTNSMKVEGKAGSEDIIKAVCAAGYGASEFLSEKTTKKPNLKIRLWTSAVILIVLMYISMGHTMWGFPLPSFLAENPVNLGLCQMLLTITVMIINQKFFINGVKGLIHKAPNMDTLVAMGSFASF
;
A
#
# COMPACT_ATOMS: atom_id res chain seq x y z
N MET A 1 -29.39 -4.90 7.60
CA MET A 1 -27.99 -4.63 7.98
C MET A 1 -27.07 -5.60 7.26
N LYS A 2 -26.28 -5.14 6.31
CA LYS A 2 -25.32 -5.96 5.54
C LYS A 2 -23.91 -5.57 5.93
N LYS A 3 -23.00 -6.56 6.04
CA LYS A 3 -21.57 -6.33 6.34
C LYS A 3 -20.74 -6.67 5.12
N PHE A 4 -19.78 -5.80 4.79
CA PHE A 4 -18.82 -6.00 3.71
C PHE A 4 -17.39 -5.84 4.24
N PHE A 5 -16.49 -6.56 3.62
CA PHE A 5 -15.06 -6.38 3.83
C PHE A 5 -14.52 -5.48 2.71
N VAL A 6 -13.85 -4.41 3.09
CA VAL A 6 -13.32 -3.42 2.13
C VAL A 6 -11.80 -3.47 2.15
N THR A 7 -11.17 -3.61 0.99
CA THR A 7 -9.73 -3.67 0.83
C THR A 7 -9.19 -2.42 0.16
N GLY A 8 -7.97 -2.03 0.51
CA GLY A 8 -7.30 -0.86 -0.08
C GLY A 8 -7.47 0.43 0.74
N MET A 9 -8.18 0.40 1.87
CA MET A 9 -8.25 1.55 2.76
C MET A 9 -6.99 1.61 3.63
N SER A 10 -6.24 2.70 3.53
CA SER A 10 -5.02 2.92 4.33
C SER A 10 -5.07 4.19 5.18
N CYS A 11 -6.11 5.02 5.02
CA CYS A 11 -6.22 6.30 5.70
C CYS A 11 -7.68 6.71 5.97
N ALA A 12 -7.88 7.66 6.90
CA ALA A 12 -9.21 8.17 7.23
C ALA A 12 -9.93 8.82 6.03
N ALA A 13 -9.19 9.48 5.13
CA ALA A 13 -9.76 10.03 3.91
C ALA A 13 -10.28 8.93 2.96
N CYS A 14 -9.65 7.75 2.98
CA CYS A 14 -10.09 6.59 2.21
C CYS A 14 -11.45 6.08 2.73
N SER A 15 -11.59 5.94 4.05
CA SER A 15 -12.86 5.49 4.66
C SER A 15 -14.00 6.46 4.40
N ALA A 16 -13.76 7.78 4.53
CA ALA A 16 -14.75 8.81 4.23
C ALA A 16 -15.19 8.79 2.74
N ARG A 17 -14.25 8.51 1.82
CA ARG A 17 -14.56 8.40 0.40
C ARG A 17 -15.42 7.17 0.10
N VAL A 18 -15.10 6.01 0.68
CA VAL A 18 -15.91 4.80 0.56
C VAL A 18 -17.31 5.04 1.10
N GLU A 19 -17.42 5.65 2.26
CA GLU A 19 -18.69 6.00 2.88
C GLU A 19 -19.54 6.90 1.97
N LYS A 20 -18.95 7.97 1.43
CA LYS A 20 -19.62 8.88 0.50
C LYS A 20 -20.07 8.16 -0.80
N ALA A 21 -19.23 7.28 -1.35
CA ALA A 21 -19.56 6.52 -2.56
C ALA A 21 -20.73 5.56 -2.33
N VAL A 22 -20.78 4.92 -1.16
CA VAL A 22 -21.86 4.00 -0.81
C VAL A 22 -23.16 4.73 -0.50
N LEU A 23 -23.10 5.89 0.17
CA LEU A 23 -24.27 6.72 0.45
C LEU A 23 -24.90 7.32 -0.82
N SER A 24 -24.15 7.40 -1.93
CA SER A 24 -24.72 7.83 -3.22
C SER A 24 -25.51 6.73 -3.96
N VAL A 25 -25.52 5.50 -3.44
CA VAL A 25 -26.28 4.39 -4.03
C VAL A 25 -27.74 4.46 -3.60
N GLU A 26 -28.66 4.36 -4.56
CA GLU A 26 -30.09 4.37 -4.28
C GLU A 26 -30.49 3.22 -3.34
N GLY A 27 -31.22 3.55 -2.29
CA GLY A 27 -31.68 2.57 -1.29
C GLY A 27 -30.72 2.32 -0.14
N VAL A 28 -29.61 3.04 -0.02
CA VAL A 28 -28.76 3.09 1.17
C VAL A 28 -29.24 4.19 2.10
N GLU A 29 -29.54 3.84 3.33
CA GLU A 29 -29.95 4.78 4.38
C GLU A 29 -28.78 5.23 5.24
N THR A 30 -27.95 4.26 5.68
CA THR A 30 -26.76 4.54 6.48
C THR A 30 -25.58 3.67 6.05
N CYS A 31 -24.40 4.24 6.13
CA CYS A 31 -23.14 3.54 5.89
C CYS A 31 -22.14 3.91 6.98
N SER A 32 -21.53 2.92 7.61
CA SER A 32 -20.48 3.13 8.60
C SER A 32 -19.27 2.29 8.24
N VAL A 33 -18.14 2.96 8.03
CA VAL A 33 -16.88 2.33 7.63
C VAL A 33 -15.92 2.29 8.79
N ASN A 34 -15.38 1.11 9.09
CA ASN A 34 -14.36 0.91 10.11
C ASN A 34 -13.01 0.59 9.47
N LEU A 35 -12.08 1.52 9.57
CA LEU A 35 -10.74 1.42 9.01
C LEU A 35 -9.89 0.32 9.68
N LEU A 36 -10.03 0.13 10.99
CA LEU A 36 -9.21 -0.82 11.75
C LEU A 36 -9.54 -2.28 11.39
N THR A 37 -10.83 -2.55 11.17
CA THR A 37 -11.31 -3.89 10.82
C THR A 37 -11.44 -4.10 9.32
N ASN A 38 -11.18 -3.06 8.50
CA ASN A 38 -11.40 -3.06 7.06
C ASN A 38 -12.82 -3.53 6.69
N SER A 39 -13.81 -3.14 7.50
CA SER A 39 -15.20 -3.55 7.33
C SER A 39 -16.10 -2.35 7.20
N MET A 40 -17.18 -2.53 6.48
CA MET A 40 -18.24 -1.54 6.36
C MET A 40 -19.59 -2.19 6.67
N LYS A 41 -20.44 -1.44 7.35
CA LYS A 41 -21.82 -1.80 7.63
C LYS A 41 -22.72 -0.89 6.83
N VAL A 42 -23.67 -1.46 6.12
CA VAL A 42 -24.64 -0.71 5.31
C VAL A 42 -26.04 -1.10 5.72
N GLU A 43 -26.89 -0.13 5.94
CA GLU A 43 -28.33 -0.29 6.18
C GLU A 43 -29.09 0.31 5.02
N GLY A 44 -30.13 -0.39 4.59
CA GLY A 44 -30.95 0.00 3.46
C GLY A 44 -31.40 -1.20 2.64
N LYS A 45 -32.15 -0.91 1.58
CA LYS A 45 -32.70 -1.92 0.65
C LYS A 45 -31.83 -2.16 -0.57
N ALA A 46 -30.70 -1.46 -0.70
CA ALA A 46 -29.80 -1.56 -1.84
C ALA A 46 -29.25 -2.98 -2.05
N GLY A 47 -29.02 -3.36 -3.30
CA GLY A 47 -28.44 -4.63 -3.69
C GLY A 47 -26.97 -4.73 -3.25
N SER A 48 -26.53 -5.94 -2.86
CA SER A 48 -25.11 -6.15 -2.49
C SER A 48 -24.16 -5.86 -3.66
N GLU A 49 -24.59 -6.17 -4.88
CA GLU A 49 -23.80 -5.94 -6.09
C GLU A 49 -23.61 -4.45 -6.39
N ASP A 50 -24.64 -3.63 -6.19
CA ASP A 50 -24.58 -2.20 -6.45
C ASP A 50 -23.66 -1.49 -5.46
N ILE A 51 -23.68 -1.94 -4.19
CA ILE A 51 -22.77 -1.47 -3.16
C ILE A 51 -21.32 -1.83 -3.53
N ILE A 52 -21.09 -3.07 -3.96
CA ILE A 52 -19.73 -3.52 -4.37
C ILE A 52 -19.27 -2.72 -5.59
N LYS A 53 -20.12 -2.50 -6.59
CA LYS A 53 -19.80 -1.70 -7.78
C LYS A 53 -19.41 -0.26 -7.41
N ALA A 54 -20.16 0.37 -6.50
CA ALA A 54 -19.88 1.73 -6.04
C ALA A 54 -18.52 1.82 -5.34
N VAL A 55 -18.19 0.86 -4.48
CA VAL A 55 -16.88 0.80 -3.82
C VAL A 55 -15.75 0.56 -4.82
N CYS A 56 -15.96 -0.33 -5.81
CA CYS A 56 -14.99 -0.58 -6.87
C CYS A 56 -14.79 0.65 -7.77
N ALA A 57 -15.84 1.38 -8.10
CA ALA A 57 -15.76 2.63 -8.85
C ALA A 57 -15.00 3.72 -8.10
N ALA A 58 -15.06 3.73 -6.76
CA ALA A 58 -14.25 4.59 -5.92
C ALA A 58 -12.77 4.18 -5.81
N GLY A 59 -12.37 3.05 -6.43
CA GLY A 59 -10.99 2.56 -6.48
C GLY A 59 -10.60 1.59 -5.36
N TYR A 60 -11.58 1.09 -4.61
CA TYR A 60 -11.38 0.14 -3.50
C TYR A 60 -11.97 -1.23 -3.84
N GLY A 61 -11.50 -2.28 -3.17
CA GLY A 61 -12.10 -3.61 -3.31
C GLY A 61 -13.16 -3.83 -2.24
N ALA A 62 -14.31 -4.42 -2.61
CA ALA A 62 -15.33 -4.83 -1.66
C ALA A 62 -15.71 -6.29 -1.87
N SER A 63 -15.98 -7.00 -0.77
CA SER A 63 -16.53 -8.34 -0.78
C SER A 63 -17.53 -8.51 0.37
N GLU A 64 -18.58 -9.30 0.12
CA GLU A 64 -19.57 -9.58 1.14
C GLU A 64 -18.99 -10.45 2.25
N PHE A 65 -19.35 -10.18 3.51
CA PHE A 65 -18.76 -10.84 4.69
C PHE A 65 -19.09 -12.35 4.75
N LEU A 66 -20.05 -12.84 3.97
CA LEU A 66 -20.44 -14.25 3.89
C LEU A 66 -19.46 -15.12 3.09
N SER A 67 -18.55 -14.52 2.32
CA SER A 67 -17.50 -15.24 1.61
C SER A 67 -16.21 -15.21 2.40
N GLU A 68 -16.10 -16.07 3.42
CA GLU A 68 -14.80 -16.45 4.00
C GLU A 68 -13.91 -17.14 2.95
N LYS A 69 -13.55 -16.44 1.91
CA LYS A 69 -12.25 -16.71 1.30
C LYS A 69 -11.25 -15.98 2.16
N THR A 70 -10.68 -16.73 3.08
CA THR A 70 -9.41 -16.44 3.76
C THR A 70 -8.43 -15.97 2.68
N THR A 71 -8.45 -14.70 2.36
CA THR A 71 -7.31 -14.11 1.67
C THR A 71 -6.16 -14.33 2.63
N LYS A 72 -5.34 -15.35 2.35
CA LYS A 72 -4.07 -15.59 3.04
C LYS A 72 -3.42 -14.23 3.20
N LYS A 73 -3.46 -13.69 4.42
CA LYS A 73 -2.71 -12.46 4.73
C LYS A 73 -1.28 -12.79 4.33
N PRO A 74 -0.73 -12.16 3.28
CA PRO A 74 0.67 -12.40 2.97
C PRO A 74 1.41 -12.15 4.27
N ASN A 75 2.38 -13.01 4.60
CA ASN A 75 3.13 -12.93 5.84
C ASN A 75 3.77 -11.57 5.97
N LEU A 76 2.99 -10.59 6.43
CA LEU A 76 3.37 -9.18 6.54
C LEU A 76 4.63 -9.04 7.38
N LYS A 77 4.75 -9.90 8.42
CA LYS A 77 5.94 -9.96 9.28
C LYS A 77 7.21 -10.32 8.50
N ILE A 78 7.15 -11.37 7.65
CA ILE A 78 8.32 -11.80 6.86
C ILE A 78 8.72 -10.69 5.89
N ARG A 79 7.76 -10.08 5.22
CA ARG A 79 7.99 -9.00 4.27
C ARG A 79 8.60 -7.77 4.94
N LEU A 80 8.11 -7.41 6.13
CA LEU A 80 8.64 -6.30 6.92
C LEU A 80 10.06 -6.60 7.39
N TRP A 81 10.32 -7.81 7.88
CA TRP A 81 11.66 -8.22 8.29
C TRP A 81 12.65 -8.22 7.12
N THR A 82 12.26 -8.77 5.97
CA THR A 82 13.12 -8.79 4.77
C THR A 82 13.46 -7.38 4.30
N SER A 83 12.48 -6.49 4.23
CA SER A 83 12.74 -5.10 3.83
C SER A 83 13.57 -4.34 4.86
N ALA A 84 13.38 -4.61 6.16
CA ALA A 84 14.17 -3.99 7.22
C ALA A 84 15.64 -4.41 7.17
N VAL A 85 15.92 -5.70 6.95
CA VAL A 85 17.30 -6.20 6.80
C VAL A 85 18.00 -5.55 5.62
N ILE A 86 17.34 -5.50 4.46
CA ILE A 86 17.93 -4.87 3.26
C ILE A 86 18.16 -3.37 3.49
N LEU A 87 17.24 -2.69 4.18
CA LEU A 87 17.36 -1.28 4.48
C LEU A 87 18.54 -1.00 5.43
N ILE A 88 18.78 -1.86 6.43
CA ILE A 88 19.93 -1.78 7.32
C ILE A 88 21.24 -1.96 6.54
N VAL A 89 21.28 -2.94 5.63
CA VAL A 89 22.46 -3.16 4.76
C VAL A 89 22.71 -1.95 3.87
N LEU A 90 21.65 -1.38 3.29
CA LEU A 90 21.75 -0.19 2.44
C LEU A 90 22.23 1.02 3.24
N MET A 91 21.73 1.20 4.47
CA MET A 91 22.17 2.24 5.38
C MET A 91 23.64 2.06 5.80
N TYR A 92 24.06 0.81 6.05
CA TYR A 92 25.44 0.48 6.36
C TYR A 92 26.39 0.85 5.20
N ILE A 93 26.02 0.51 3.97
CA ILE A 93 26.83 0.80 2.78
C ILE A 93 26.85 2.31 2.49
N SER A 94 25.67 2.97 2.54
CA SER A 94 25.55 4.38 2.19
C SER A 94 26.21 5.30 3.22
N MET A 95 25.84 5.13 4.48
CA MET A 95 26.24 6.06 5.55
C MET A 95 27.46 5.57 6.33
N GLY A 96 27.61 4.25 6.52
CA GLY A 96 28.71 3.66 7.27
C GLY A 96 30.05 3.85 6.58
N HIS A 97 30.11 3.68 5.26
CA HIS A 97 31.35 3.86 4.51
C HIS A 97 31.69 5.34 4.31
N THR A 98 30.71 6.16 3.95
CA THR A 98 30.95 7.59 3.61
C THR A 98 31.24 8.45 4.84
N MET A 99 30.62 8.18 5.99
CA MET A 99 30.81 8.99 7.21
C MET A 99 31.77 8.39 8.23
N TRP A 100 31.74 7.06 8.39
CA TRP A 100 32.50 6.39 9.46
C TRP A 100 33.65 5.52 8.96
N GLY A 101 33.81 5.40 7.62
CA GLY A 101 34.97 4.66 7.06
C GLY A 101 34.93 3.16 7.37
N PHE A 102 33.76 2.55 7.56
CA PHE A 102 33.69 1.12 7.85
C PHE A 102 34.32 0.28 6.73
N PRO A 103 34.98 -0.84 7.09
CA PRO A 103 35.65 -1.69 6.13
C PRO A 103 34.62 -2.30 5.15
N LEU A 104 34.76 -1.94 3.90
CA LEU A 104 34.02 -2.55 2.77
C LEU A 104 34.98 -3.42 1.96
N PRO A 105 34.47 -4.44 1.26
CA PRO A 105 35.27 -5.22 0.31
C PRO A 105 35.96 -4.28 -0.69
N SER A 106 37.22 -4.53 -0.98
CA SER A 106 38.07 -3.66 -1.81
C SER A 106 37.43 -3.34 -3.19
N PHE A 107 36.71 -4.29 -3.78
CA PHE A 107 36.08 -4.08 -5.08
C PHE A 107 34.91 -3.05 -5.06
N LEU A 108 34.31 -2.78 -3.87
CA LEU A 108 33.29 -1.74 -3.70
C LEU A 108 33.91 -0.40 -3.26
N ALA A 109 35.03 -0.45 -2.52
CA ALA A 109 35.67 0.75 -1.98
C ALA A 109 36.51 1.52 -3.02
N GLU A 110 37.11 0.81 -3.96
CA GLU A 110 38.03 1.40 -4.96
C GLU A 110 37.32 2.21 -6.06
N ASN A 111 36.07 1.86 -6.39
CA ASN A 111 35.34 2.53 -7.46
C ASN A 111 33.98 3.06 -6.99
N PRO A 112 33.80 4.40 -6.96
CA PRO A 112 32.52 5.01 -6.57
C PRO A 112 31.36 4.59 -7.48
N VAL A 113 31.66 4.21 -8.72
CA VAL A 113 30.66 3.71 -9.68
C VAL A 113 30.10 2.35 -9.24
N ASN A 114 30.96 1.44 -8.77
CA ASN A 114 30.53 0.13 -8.29
C ASN A 114 29.67 0.24 -7.05
N LEU A 115 30.00 1.17 -6.18
CA LEU A 115 29.24 1.46 -4.96
C LEU A 115 27.85 2.01 -5.32
N GLY A 116 27.76 2.96 -6.24
CA GLY A 116 26.50 3.50 -6.73
C GLY A 116 25.63 2.45 -7.42
N LEU A 117 26.24 1.59 -8.23
CA LEU A 117 25.54 0.51 -8.92
C LEU A 117 24.97 -0.54 -7.96
N CYS A 118 25.74 -0.89 -6.91
CA CYS A 118 25.29 -1.77 -5.86
C CYS A 118 24.13 -1.17 -5.07
N GLN A 119 24.17 0.11 -4.72
CA GLN A 119 23.08 0.83 -4.07
C GLN A 119 21.82 0.87 -4.95
N MET A 120 21.97 1.13 -6.24
CA MET A 120 20.88 1.13 -7.20
C MET A 120 20.19 -0.24 -7.27
N LEU A 121 20.96 -1.34 -7.36
CA LEU A 121 20.41 -2.70 -7.39
C LEU A 121 19.67 -3.05 -6.09
N LEU A 122 20.22 -2.68 -4.93
CA LEU A 122 19.56 -2.88 -3.64
C LEU A 122 18.26 -2.09 -3.55
N THR A 123 18.24 -0.85 -4.01
CA THR A 123 17.04 0.00 -4.01
C THR A 123 15.96 -0.58 -4.91
N ILE A 124 16.30 -1.03 -6.11
CA ILE A 124 15.37 -1.71 -7.03
C ILE A 124 14.79 -2.96 -6.35
N THR A 125 15.62 -3.74 -5.66
CA THR A 125 15.16 -4.94 -4.94
C THR A 125 14.13 -4.59 -3.86
N VAL A 126 14.36 -3.53 -3.09
CA VAL A 126 13.39 -3.05 -2.09
C VAL A 126 12.08 -2.60 -2.75
N MET A 127 12.16 -1.90 -3.89
CA MET A 127 10.98 -1.48 -4.66
C MET A 127 10.16 -2.68 -5.13
N ILE A 128 10.81 -3.73 -5.64
CA ILE A 128 10.14 -4.96 -6.09
C ILE A 128 9.47 -5.69 -4.91
N ILE A 129 10.12 -5.79 -3.76
CA ILE A 129 9.53 -6.41 -2.55
C ILE A 129 8.30 -5.64 -2.09
N ASN A 130 8.34 -4.32 -2.17
CA ASN A 130 7.27 -3.43 -1.74
C ASN A 130 6.35 -2.95 -2.88
N GLN A 131 6.36 -3.61 -4.03
CA GLN A 131 5.58 -3.23 -5.23
C GLN A 131 4.08 -2.98 -4.95
N LYS A 132 3.50 -3.61 -3.92
CA LYS A 132 2.09 -3.36 -3.55
C LYS A 132 1.81 -1.90 -3.20
N PHE A 133 2.77 -1.22 -2.57
CA PHE A 133 2.68 0.21 -2.28
C PHE A 133 2.61 1.04 -3.56
N PHE A 134 3.49 0.72 -4.51
CA PHE A 134 3.53 1.42 -5.80
C PHE A 134 2.26 1.16 -6.62
N ILE A 135 1.79 -0.09 -6.66
CA ILE A 135 0.55 -0.45 -7.36
C ILE A 135 -0.66 0.28 -6.75
N ASN A 136 -0.76 0.32 -5.42
CA ASN A 136 -1.84 1.03 -4.75
C ASN A 136 -1.74 2.54 -4.95
N GLY A 137 -0.52 3.10 -4.93
CA GLY A 137 -0.26 4.50 -5.21
C GLY A 137 -0.69 4.90 -6.62
N VAL A 138 -0.29 4.13 -7.62
CA VAL A 138 -0.66 4.36 -9.03
C VAL A 138 -2.18 4.20 -9.23
N LYS A 139 -2.80 3.17 -8.64
CA LYS A 139 -4.25 3.00 -8.68
C LYS A 139 -4.97 4.19 -8.06
N GLY A 140 -4.50 4.69 -6.92
CA GLY A 140 -5.03 5.89 -6.28
C GLY A 140 -4.98 7.11 -7.20
N LEU A 141 -3.89 7.27 -7.96
CA LEU A 141 -3.73 8.36 -8.91
C LEU A 141 -4.70 8.24 -10.09
N ILE A 142 -4.81 7.05 -10.69
CA ILE A 142 -5.70 6.79 -11.85
C ILE A 142 -7.16 7.04 -11.47
N HIS A 143 -7.59 6.64 -10.28
CA HIS A 143 -8.96 6.84 -9.80
C HIS A 143 -9.20 8.23 -9.20
N LYS A 144 -8.28 9.20 -9.41
CA LYS A 144 -8.34 10.55 -8.85
C LYS A 144 -8.59 10.56 -7.33
N ALA A 145 -8.05 9.55 -6.67
CA ALA A 145 -8.14 9.29 -5.24
C ALA A 145 -6.73 9.27 -4.61
N PRO A 146 -5.98 10.41 -4.63
CA PRO A 146 -4.65 10.44 -4.07
C PRO A 146 -4.70 10.03 -2.60
N ASN A 147 -3.95 8.99 -2.27
CA ASN A 147 -3.80 8.45 -0.93
C ASN A 147 -2.38 8.75 -0.43
N MET A 148 -2.12 8.48 0.84
CA MET A 148 -0.77 8.56 1.40
C MET A 148 0.22 7.67 0.63
N ASP A 149 -0.22 6.50 0.17
CA ASP A 149 0.58 5.60 -0.68
C ASP A 149 0.96 6.25 -2.01
N THR A 150 0.07 7.07 -2.59
CA THR A 150 0.34 7.81 -3.83
C THR A 150 1.44 8.85 -3.64
N LEU A 151 1.42 9.57 -2.51
CA LEU A 151 2.43 10.59 -2.20
C LEU A 151 3.81 9.95 -2.00
N VAL A 152 3.88 8.85 -1.27
CA VAL A 152 5.11 8.08 -1.05
C VAL A 152 5.62 7.50 -2.36
N ALA A 153 4.75 6.94 -3.20
CA ALA A 153 5.12 6.38 -4.49
C ALA A 153 5.69 7.45 -5.44
N MET A 154 5.05 8.63 -5.52
CA MET A 154 5.54 9.75 -6.33
C MET A 154 6.88 10.29 -5.81
N GLY A 155 7.01 10.48 -4.50
CA GLY A 155 8.25 10.95 -3.89
C GLY A 155 9.41 9.97 -4.11
N SER A 156 9.17 8.68 -3.93
CA SER A 156 10.17 7.65 -4.18
C SER A 156 10.57 7.56 -5.65
N PHE A 157 9.61 7.72 -6.56
CA PHE A 157 9.90 7.71 -8.00
C PHE A 157 10.66 8.96 -8.46
N ALA A 158 10.36 10.13 -7.87
CA ALA A 158 11.05 11.37 -8.20
C ALA A 158 12.48 11.43 -7.64
N SER A 159 12.78 10.67 -6.57
CA SER A 159 14.11 10.61 -5.96
C SER A 159 15.02 9.56 -6.60
N PHE A 160 14.48 8.66 -7.42
CA PHE A 160 15.20 7.61 -8.14
C PHE A 160 15.61 8.09 -9.53
#